data_3811324b1e6dd7289f0433c640bfb724
#
_entry.id   3811324b1e6dd7289f0433c640bfb724
#
_cell.length_a   1.000
_cell.length_b   1.000
_cell.length_c   1.000
_cell.angle_alpha   90.00
_cell.angle_beta   90.00
_cell.angle_gamma   90.00
#
_symmetry.space_group_name_H-M   'P 1'
#
loop_
_entity.id
_entity.type
_entity.pdbx_description
1 polymer ?
#
loop_
_entity_poly.entity_id
_entity_poly.type
_entity_poly.pdbx_seq_one_letter_code
_entity_poly.pdbx_strand_id
1 'polypeptide(L)'
;MILWFILLATIGIWRITYKPVIFKALNPWKAMDHLIKTKKQGFYQIGSVFLSVTGLEAVYADLGYFGRWPIRFSWFVLVFPAVLLNYLGQGALIILYPTFIDNPFYRSVPHWALTPMLVCSVIAATIASQSIISGSFSLVSQAIAMGFCVPFTVIHTSRSIIGQIYVPIINYFLLALTLAVMIGFQTSDRITDAYGVTVCSLMIITTILYMMVIRWTWLKPIWLVALFGIFLIIDLYTFAAIYATKINTGGWVAIIIAFSLFIFSFSWFYGNTRLKHYLFKNCKTNLIEDLSNQLGLKGFDCLLNGDEQSNIILTNDDDDDDDRRLKKTNKKRIQLINSEHEQPKDSISIVENLQTSISVENVEGSNLIKKNYVTIRGVGCFLTTSKKFTPYIFENFLNRTRAHQEIVIFLKIEYARMPSIDDDQRLIVRTFGNNIFHITSIFGYVETNISLFNILYLAQQLYNVPITNDESEITFFLPNETIHVNTHGWKAWLRFIPLYIYSILKQLYPGIPLNVKSV
;
A
#
# COMPACT_ATOMS: atom_id res chain seq x y z
N MET A 1 -21.51 -21.68 5.98
CA MET A 1 -21.15 -21.04 7.27
C MET A 1 -22.30 -21.01 8.28
N ILE A 2 -23.51 -20.56 7.93
CA ILE A 2 -24.63 -20.53 8.88
C ILE A 2 -24.92 -21.93 9.46
N LEU A 3 -24.98 -22.96 8.62
CA LEU A 3 -25.15 -24.36 9.05
C LEU A 3 -24.06 -24.79 10.05
N TRP A 4 -22.79 -24.40 9.82
CA TRP A 4 -21.69 -24.67 10.71
C TRP A 4 -21.91 -24.09 12.11
N PHE A 5 -22.29 -22.82 12.23
CA PHE A 5 -22.54 -22.20 13.53
C PHE A 5 -23.77 -22.79 14.23
N ILE A 6 -24.82 -23.15 13.49
CA ILE A 6 -25.97 -23.86 14.04
C ILE A 6 -25.56 -25.22 14.62
N LEU A 7 -24.74 -25.99 13.91
CA LEU A 7 -24.23 -27.28 14.39
C LEU A 7 -23.39 -27.10 15.66
N LEU A 8 -22.48 -26.10 15.68
CA LEU A 8 -21.69 -25.78 16.88
C LEU A 8 -22.57 -25.47 18.08
N ALA A 9 -23.57 -24.61 17.91
CA ALA A 9 -24.49 -24.23 18.97
C ALA A 9 -25.29 -25.43 19.47
N THR A 10 -25.82 -26.25 18.55
CA THR A 10 -26.64 -27.43 18.89
C THR A 10 -25.83 -28.46 19.71
N ILE A 11 -24.60 -28.79 19.27
CA ILE A 11 -23.71 -29.71 20.00
C ILE A 11 -23.35 -29.11 21.37
N GLY A 12 -23.07 -27.81 21.42
CA GLY A 12 -22.77 -27.10 22.67
C GLY A 12 -23.92 -27.20 23.67
N ILE A 13 -25.14 -26.86 23.25
CA ILE A 13 -26.34 -26.94 24.09
C ILE A 13 -26.54 -28.38 24.57
N TRP A 14 -26.46 -29.36 23.65
CA TRP A 14 -26.64 -30.76 24.02
C TRP A 14 -25.66 -31.23 25.10
N ARG A 15 -24.39 -30.84 25.04
CA ARG A 15 -23.41 -31.19 26.08
C ARG A 15 -23.64 -30.44 27.40
N ILE A 16 -24.08 -29.19 27.36
CA ILE A 16 -24.39 -28.39 28.55
C ILE A 16 -25.53 -29.03 29.36
N THR A 17 -26.55 -29.63 28.70
CA THR A 17 -27.66 -30.29 29.41
C THR A 17 -27.21 -31.39 30.36
N TYR A 18 -26.11 -32.10 30.06
CA TYR A 18 -25.56 -33.13 30.95
C TYR A 18 -24.84 -32.58 32.18
N LYS A 19 -24.28 -31.34 32.09
CA LYS A 19 -23.54 -30.77 33.21
C LYS A 19 -23.71 -29.22 33.27
N PRO A 20 -24.87 -28.75 33.73
CA PRO A 20 -25.16 -27.30 33.75
C PRO A 20 -24.27 -26.50 34.73
N VAL A 21 -23.52 -27.17 35.60
CA VAL A 21 -22.53 -26.54 36.50
C VAL A 21 -21.49 -25.68 35.74
N ILE A 22 -21.29 -25.93 34.43
CA ILE A 22 -20.39 -25.18 33.57
C ILE A 22 -20.72 -23.68 33.53
N PHE A 23 -21.98 -23.28 33.73
CA PHE A 23 -22.36 -21.87 33.77
C PHE A 23 -21.66 -21.08 34.88
N LYS A 24 -21.09 -21.77 35.92
CA LYS A 24 -20.24 -21.11 36.90
C LYS A 24 -18.97 -20.54 36.29
N ALA A 25 -18.54 -21.01 35.12
CA ALA A 25 -17.39 -20.48 34.39
C ALA A 25 -17.64 -19.08 33.82
N LEU A 26 -18.90 -18.65 33.65
CA LEU A 26 -19.22 -17.27 33.24
C LEU A 26 -18.90 -16.21 34.30
N ASN A 27 -18.65 -16.64 35.55
CA ASN A 27 -18.23 -15.72 36.59
C ASN A 27 -16.74 -15.36 36.46
N PRO A 28 -16.38 -14.10 36.15
CA PRO A 28 -14.99 -13.68 35.94
C PRO A 28 -14.10 -13.85 37.19
N TRP A 29 -14.68 -13.86 38.37
CA TRP A 29 -13.93 -14.13 39.61
C TRP A 29 -13.31 -15.53 39.66
N LYS A 30 -13.92 -16.50 38.96
CA LYS A 30 -13.34 -17.85 38.88
C LYS A 30 -12.04 -17.88 38.09
N ALA A 31 -11.96 -17.09 37.01
CA ALA A 31 -10.74 -16.94 36.24
C ALA A 31 -9.64 -16.23 37.04
N MET A 32 -9.99 -15.16 37.78
CA MET A 32 -9.05 -14.45 38.64
C MET A 32 -8.53 -15.33 39.79
N ASP A 33 -9.44 -16.07 40.45
CA ASP A 33 -9.09 -17.02 41.50
C ASP A 33 -8.13 -18.13 41.01
N HIS A 34 -8.41 -18.63 39.79
CA HIS A 34 -7.53 -19.61 39.16
C HIS A 34 -6.13 -19.05 38.89
N LEU A 35 -6.03 -17.83 38.32
CA LEU A 35 -4.74 -17.20 38.03
C LEU A 35 -3.94 -16.91 39.33
N ILE A 36 -4.61 -16.45 40.40
CA ILE A 36 -3.98 -16.18 41.68
C ILE A 36 -3.44 -17.47 42.34
N LYS A 37 -4.22 -18.56 42.27
CA LYS A 37 -3.85 -19.85 42.84
C LYS A 37 -2.74 -20.56 42.07
N THR A 38 -2.77 -20.51 40.74
CA THR A 38 -1.81 -21.24 39.90
C THR A 38 -0.53 -20.45 39.63
N LYS A 39 -0.50 -19.14 39.91
CA LYS A 39 0.69 -18.28 39.79
C LYS A 39 1.45 -18.49 38.49
N LYS A 40 2.65 -19.07 38.56
CA LYS A 40 3.53 -19.28 37.41
C LYS A 40 2.91 -20.20 36.32
N GLN A 41 2.17 -21.22 36.72
CA GLN A 41 1.50 -22.11 35.79
C GLN A 41 0.32 -21.41 35.09
N GLY A 42 -0.43 -20.59 35.83
CA GLY A 42 -1.48 -19.74 35.29
C GLY A 42 -0.96 -18.76 34.23
N PHE A 43 0.22 -18.18 34.45
CA PHE A 43 0.88 -17.32 33.46
C PHE A 43 1.12 -18.05 32.13
N TYR A 44 1.65 -19.27 32.14
CA TYR A 44 1.86 -20.05 30.92
C TYR A 44 0.54 -20.45 30.24
N GLN A 45 -0.51 -20.70 31.02
CA GLN A 45 -1.83 -21.06 30.48
C GLN A 45 -2.53 -19.90 29.76
N ILE A 46 -2.26 -18.63 30.15
CA ILE A 46 -2.83 -17.44 29.48
C ILE A 46 -2.52 -17.44 27.98
N GLY A 47 -1.32 -17.83 27.59
CA GLY A 47 -0.97 -17.96 26.17
C GLY A 47 -1.90 -18.89 25.41
N SER A 48 -2.26 -20.04 25.96
CA SER A 48 -3.19 -20.99 25.34
C SER A 48 -4.64 -20.47 25.34
N VAL A 49 -5.05 -19.78 26.42
CA VAL A 49 -6.37 -19.13 26.49
C VAL A 49 -6.49 -18.04 25.45
N PHE A 50 -5.46 -17.21 25.29
CA PHE A 50 -5.44 -16.16 24.27
C PHE A 50 -5.64 -16.73 22.86
N LEU A 51 -4.97 -17.83 22.52
CA LEU A 51 -5.10 -18.48 21.22
C LEU A 51 -6.52 -18.98 20.92
N SER A 52 -7.34 -19.23 21.94
CA SER A 52 -8.73 -19.67 21.75
C SER A 52 -9.69 -18.54 21.33
N VAL A 53 -9.27 -17.26 21.42
CA VAL A 53 -10.09 -16.05 21.13
C VAL A 53 -9.48 -15.17 20.03
N THR A 54 -8.60 -15.71 19.22
CA THR A 54 -7.95 -14.99 18.11
C THR A 54 -8.83 -14.91 16.86
N GLY A 55 -8.45 -14.11 15.86
CA GLY A 55 -9.16 -13.95 14.58
C GLY A 55 -9.38 -12.48 14.17
N LEU A 56 -8.76 -11.52 14.85
CA LEU A 56 -8.91 -10.09 14.54
C LEU A 56 -8.33 -9.72 13.18
N GLU A 57 -7.29 -10.41 12.72
CA GLU A 57 -6.64 -10.19 11.44
C GLU A 57 -7.59 -10.34 10.24
N ALA A 58 -8.51 -11.32 10.30
CA ALA A 58 -9.54 -11.50 9.28
C ALA A 58 -10.63 -10.41 9.36
N VAL A 59 -11.01 -9.99 10.57
CA VAL A 59 -12.05 -8.98 10.78
C VAL A 59 -11.66 -7.62 10.18
N TYR A 60 -10.40 -7.23 10.23
CA TYR A 60 -9.95 -5.96 9.65
C TYR A 60 -10.12 -5.93 8.12
N ALA A 61 -9.82 -7.02 7.43
CA ALA A 61 -10.03 -7.13 6.00
C ALA A 61 -11.54 -7.06 5.66
N ASP A 62 -12.36 -7.84 6.36
CA ASP A 62 -13.80 -7.89 6.15
C ASP A 62 -14.50 -6.56 6.48
N LEU A 63 -14.01 -5.81 7.48
CA LEU A 63 -14.54 -4.50 7.83
C LEU A 63 -14.40 -3.48 6.69
N GLY A 64 -13.31 -3.56 5.94
CA GLY A 64 -13.10 -2.75 4.74
C GLY A 64 -14.07 -3.08 3.61
N TYR A 65 -14.46 -4.36 3.46
CA TYR A 65 -15.35 -4.80 2.37
C TYR A 65 -16.83 -4.62 2.67
N PHE A 66 -17.28 -5.02 3.85
CA PHE A 66 -18.71 -5.11 4.19
C PHE A 66 -19.19 -3.96 5.07
N GLY A 67 -18.29 -3.19 5.64
CA GLY A 67 -18.61 -2.14 6.58
C GLY A 67 -19.01 -2.69 7.97
N ARG A 68 -19.30 -1.76 8.89
CA ARG A 68 -19.45 -2.08 10.32
C ARG A 68 -20.74 -2.81 10.71
N TRP A 69 -21.86 -2.52 10.04
CA TRP A 69 -23.16 -3.03 10.46
C TRP A 69 -23.37 -4.52 10.18
N PRO A 70 -23.12 -5.04 8.95
CA PRO A 70 -23.22 -6.47 8.66
C PRO A 70 -22.35 -7.33 9.58
N ILE A 71 -21.13 -6.87 9.85
CA ILE A 71 -20.17 -7.61 10.71
C ILE A 71 -20.67 -7.65 12.15
N ARG A 72 -21.16 -6.52 12.72
CA ARG A 72 -21.71 -6.48 14.08
C ARG A 72 -22.91 -7.39 14.22
N PHE A 73 -23.85 -7.34 13.25
CA PHE A 73 -25.03 -8.18 13.26
C PHE A 73 -24.66 -9.66 13.22
N SER A 74 -23.82 -10.08 12.27
CA SER A 74 -23.36 -11.46 12.14
C SER A 74 -22.66 -11.95 13.42
N TRP A 75 -21.80 -11.11 14.00
CA TRP A 75 -21.06 -11.44 15.19
C TRP A 75 -21.94 -11.64 16.40
N PHE A 76 -22.78 -10.66 16.75
CA PHE A 76 -23.56 -10.70 17.99
C PHE A 76 -24.75 -11.66 17.92
N VAL A 77 -25.33 -11.86 16.74
CA VAL A 77 -26.54 -12.71 16.59
C VAL A 77 -26.18 -14.17 16.35
N LEU A 78 -25.11 -14.46 15.59
CA LEU A 78 -24.82 -15.83 15.16
C LEU A 78 -23.49 -16.35 15.70
N VAL A 79 -22.38 -15.67 15.41
CA VAL A 79 -21.03 -16.22 15.62
C VAL A 79 -20.71 -16.32 17.11
N PHE A 80 -20.81 -15.21 17.84
CA PHE A 80 -20.46 -15.16 19.26
C PHE A 80 -21.31 -16.12 20.12
N PRO A 81 -22.65 -16.16 20.00
CA PRO A 81 -23.45 -17.11 20.76
C PRO A 81 -23.11 -18.57 20.43
N ALA A 82 -22.92 -18.90 19.14
CA ALA A 82 -22.63 -20.27 18.73
C ALA A 82 -21.26 -20.76 19.27
N VAL A 83 -20.23 -19.91 19.19
CA VAL A 83 -18.89 -20.24 19.68
C VAL A 83 -18.89 -20.33 21.22
N LEU A 84 -19.57 -19.41 21.92
CA LEU A 84 -19.68 -19.45 23.38
C LEU A 84 -20.38 -20.73 23.87
N LEU A 85 -21.49 -21.11 23.25
CA LEU A 85 -22.20 -22.34 23.57
C LEU A 85 -21.32 -23.57 23.29
N ASN A 86 -20.57 -23.57 22.21
CA ASN A 86 -19.66 -24.65 21.89
C ASN A 86 -18.55 -24.78 22.95
N TYR A 87 -17.91 -23.70 23.37
CA TYR A 87 -16.87 -23.73 24.41
C TYR A 87 -17.42 -24.19 25.76
N LEU A 88 -18.60 -23.71 26.17
CA LEU A 88 -19.26 -24.19 27.37
C LEU A 88 -19.61 -25.69 27.27
N GLY A 89 -20.04 -26.16 26.09
CA GLY A 89 -20.33 -27.57 25.84
C GLY A 89 -19.08 -28.47 25.95
N GLN A 90 -17.97 -28.04 25.37
CA GLN A 90 -16.69 -28.75 25.52
C GLN A 90 -16.21 -28.75 26.97
N GLY A 91 -16.34 -27.63 27.68
CA GLY A 91 -16.03 -27.55 29.11
C GLY A 91 -16.91 -28.49 29.95
N ALA A 92 -18.19 -28.62 29.66
CA ALA A 92 -19.11 -29.57 30.31
C ALA A 92 -18.68 -31.04 30.04
N LEU A 93 -18.23 -31.33 28.82
CA LEU A 93 -17.71 -32.67 28.47
C LEU A 93 -16.44 -33.01 29.28
N ILE A 94 -15.47 -32.08 29.36
CA ILE A 94 -14.22 -32.30 30.12
C ILE A 94 -14.50 -32.51 31.61
N ILE A 95 -15.49 -31.82 32.20
CA ILE A 95 -15.90 -32.03 33.58
C ILE A 95 -16.45 -33.46 33.78
N LEU A 96 -17.19 -33.99 32.80
CA LEU A 96 -17.73 -35.34 32.86
C LEU A 96 -16.67 -36.41 32.61
N TYR A 97 -15.82 -36.21 31.61
CA TYR A 97 -14.83 -37.17 31.13
C TYR A 97 -13.44 -36.47 30.98
N PRO A 98 -12.67 -36.35 32.07
CA PRO A 98 -11.35 -35.70 32.04
C PRO A 98 -10.35 -36.32 31.04
N THR A 99 -10.54 -37.57 30.67
CA THR A 99 -9.71 -38.30 29.68
C THR A 99 -9.88 -37.80 28.25
N PHE A 100 -10.92 -37.00 27.94
CA PHE A 100 -11.20 -36.48 26.61
C PHE A 100 -10.51 -35.14 26.32
N ILE A 101 -9.54 -34.75 27.13
CA ILE A 101 -8.82 -33.49 27.04
C ILE A 101 -8.01 -33.36 25.73
N ASP A 102 -7.60 -34.47 25.13
CA ASP A 102 -6.79 -34.47 23.92
C ASP A 102 -7.52 -33.88 22.69
N ASN A 103 -8.81 -34.17 22.57
CA ASN A 103 -9.63 -33.69 21.46
C ASN A 103 -11.09 -33.46 21.87
N PRO A 104 -11.39 -32.47 22.70
CA PRO A 104 -12.73 -32.25 23.24
C PRO A 104 -13.77 -31.92 22.16
N PHE A 105 -13.36 -31.30 21.05
CA PHE A 105 -14.27 -30.91 19.98
C PHE A 105 -14.91 -32.12 19.30
N TYR A 106 -14.14 -33.03 18.71
CA TYR A 106 -14.70 -34.22 18.04
C TYR A 106 -15.27 -35.22 19.02
N ARG A 107 -14.76 -35.28 20.26
CA ARG A 107 -15.33 -36.13 21.33
C ARG A 107 -16.69 -35.62 21.83
N SER A 108 -17.00 -34.34 21.61
CA SER A 108 -18.33 -33.79 21.93
C SER A 108 -19.41 -34.24 20.94
N VAL A 109 -19.03 -34.65 19.73
CA VAL A 109 -19.96 -35.04 18.66
C VAL A 109 -20.45 -36.47 18.88
N PRO A 110 -21.74 -36.80 18.67
CA PRO A 110 -22.24 -38.18 18.68
C PRO A 110 -21.60 -39.00 17.55
N HIS A 111 -21.40 -40.30 17.78
CA HIS A 111 -20.75 -41.17 16.78
C HIS A 111 -21.39 -41.14 15.39
N TRP A 112 -22.72 -41.10 15.32
CA TRP A 112 -23.47 -41.06 14.06
C TRP A 112 -23.30 -39.75 13.30
N ALA A 113 -23.00 -38.66 13.99
CA ALA A 113 -22.83 -37.30 13.40
C ALA A 113 -21.35 -36.98 13.14
N LEU A 114 -20.39 -37.83 13.49
CA LEU A 114 -18.96 -37.55 13.38
C LEU A 114 -18.53 -37.33 11.93
N THR A 115 -18.94 -38.21 11.00
CA THR A 115 -18.58 -38.06 9.57
C THR A 115 -19.17 -36.81 8.93
N PRO A 116 -20.48 -36.51 9.06
CA PRO A 116 -21.03 -35.25 8.57
C PRO A 116 -20.34 -34.02 9.17
N MET A 117 -20.03 -34.03 10.47
CA MET A 117 -19.35 -32.96 11.15
C MET A 117 -17.93 -32.74 10.62
N LEU A 118 -17.22 -33.81 10.31
CA LEU A 118 -15.89 -33.79 9.72
C LEU A 118 -15.92 -33.11 8.33
N VAL A 119 -16.88 -33.50 7.49
CA VAL A 119 -17.07 -32.86 6.18
C VAL A 119 -17.40 -31.37 6.31
N CYS A 120 -18.32 -31.02 7.21
CA CYS A 120 -18.66 -29.62 7.47
C CYS A 120 -17.45 -28.82 7.99
N SER A 121 -16.60 -29.40 8.82
CA SER A 121 -15.39 -28.74 9.34
C SER A 121 -14.37 -28.44 8.23
N VAL A 122 -14.18 -29.39 7.29
CA VAL A 122 -13.28 -29.18 6.14
C VAL A 122 -13.82 -28.07 5.22
N ILE A 123 -15.12 -28.07 4.94
CA ILE A 123 -15.74 -27.00 4.14
C ILE A 123 -15.60 -25.65 4.85
N ALA A 124 -15.83 -25.59 6.16
CA ALA A 124 -15.70 -24.37 6.95
C ALA A 124 -14.25 -23.87 6.95
N ALA A 125 -13.27 -24.75 7.10
CA ALA A 125 -11.84 -24.40 7.03
C ALA A 125 -11.44 -23.88 5.64
N THR A 126 -11.97 -24.48 4.57
CA THR A 126 -11.73 -24.01 3.19
C THR A 126 -12.26 -22.59 2.97
N ILE A 127 -13.47 -22.29 3.46
CA ILE A 127 -14.05 -20.95 3.36
C ILE A 127 -13.25 -19.93 4.20
N ALA A 128 -12.81 -20.32 5.40
CA ALA A 128 -11.98 -19.47 6.25
C ALA A 128 -10.62 -19.15 5.59
N SER A 129 -9.97 -20.15 4.97
CA SER A 129 -8.70 -19.93 4.27
C SER A 129 -8.86 -18.97 3.08
N GLN A 130 -9.98 -19.03 2.37
CA GLN A 130 -10.29 -18.11 1.27
C GLN A 130 -10.37 -16.65 1.74
N SER A 131 -10.95 -16.40 2.91
CA SER A 131 -11.01 -15.04 3.50
C SER A 131 -9.60 -14.50 3.79
N ILE A 132 -8.70 -15.34 4.35
CA ILE A 132 -7.31 -14.95 4.65
C ILE A 132 -6.53 -14.64 3.36
N ILE A 133 -6.71 -15.45 2.31
CA ILE A 133 -6.06 -15.22 1.01
C ILE A 133 -6.53 -13.88 0.41
N SER A 134 -7.83 -13.61 0.40
CA SER A 134 -8.39 -12.34 -0.09
C SER A 134 -7.90 -11.13 0.73
N GLY A 135 -7.82 -11.28 2.05
CA GLY A 135 -7.24 -10.26 2.93
C GLY A 135 -5.77 -9.98 2.62
N SER A 136 -4.99 -11.02 2.32
CA SER A 136 -3.58 -10.88 1.94
C SER A 136 -3.41 -10.09 0.63
N PHE A 137 -4.28 -10.31 -0.36
CA PHE A 137 -4.25 -9.51 -1.60
C PHE A 137 -4.51 -8.04 -1.34
N SER A 138 -5.48 -7.72 -0.47
CA SER A 138 -5.79 -6.34 -0.09
C SER A 138 -4.63 -5.65 0.62
N LEU A 139 -3.95 -6.35 1.53
CA LEU A 139 -2.77 -5.81 2.22
C LEU A 139 -1.63 -5.53 1.25
N VAL A 140 -1.39 -6.44 0.30
CA VAL A 140 -0.35 -6.23 -0.74
C VAL A 140 -0.71 -5.06 -1.64
N SER A 141 -1.97 -4.94 -2.06
CA SER A 141 -2.43 -3.79 -2.88
C SER A 141 -2.24 -2.47 -2.15
N GLN A 142 -2.55 -2.41 -0.85
CA GLN A 142 -2.29 -1.21 -0.03
C GLN A 142 -0.79 -0.93 0.10
N ALA A 143 0.03 -1.96 0.29
CA ALA A 143 1.49 -1.81 0.37
C ALA A 143 2.08 -1.29 -0.95
N ILE A 144 1.55 -1.72 -2.10
CA ILE A 144 1.92 -1.20 -3.42
C ILE A 144 1.54 0.28 -3.53
N ALA A 145 0.31 0.65 -3.16
CA ALA A 145 -0.18 2.03 -3.20
C ALA A 145 0.64 2.97 -2.31
N MET A 146 1.09 2.49 -1.15
CA MET A 146 1.97 3.24 -0.24
C MET A 146 3.46 3.21 -0.64
N GLY A 147 3.83 2.49 -1.70
CA GLY A 147 5.22 2.39 -2.15
C GLY A 147 6.11 1.48 -1.30
N PHE A 148 5.55 0.63 -0.45
CA PHE A 148 6.29 -0.33 0.38
C PHE A 148 6.53 -1.68 -0.32
N CYS A 149 5.86 -1.92 -1.45
CA CYS A 149 5.97 -3.17 -2.18
C CYS A 149 6.20 -2.91 -3.67
N VAL A 150 6.76 -3.92 -4.34
CA VAL A 150 6.94 -3.93 -5.79
C VAL A 150 5.56 -3.84 -6.46
N PRO A 151 5.41 -3.09 -7.57
CA PRO A 151 4.14 -2.95 -8.28
C PRO A 151 3.78 -4.24 -9.04
N PHE A 152 3.25 -5.23 -8.32
CA PHE A 152 2.71 -6.44 -8.92
C PHE A 152 1.42 -6.14 -9.70
N THR A 153 1.13 -6.98 -10.68
CA THR A 153 -0.14 -6.88 -11.43
C THR A 153 -1.31 -7.22 -10.51
N VAL A 154 -2.19 -6.24 -10.29
CA VAL A 154 -3.42 -6.37 -9.51
C VAL A 154 -4.58 -6.49 -10.50
N ILE A 155 -5.36 -7.58 -10.41
CA ILE A 155 -6.52 -7.84 -11.24
C ILE A 155 -7.77 -7.59 -10.41
N HIS A 156 -8.62 -6.65 -10.82
CA HIS A 156 -9.89 -6.40 -10.17
C HIS A 156 -10.95 -7.38 -10.72
N THR A 157 -11.52 -8.19 -9.84
CA THR A 157 -12.47 -9.24 -10.21
C THR A 157 -13.93 -8.76 -10.21
N SER A 158 -14.22 -7.61 -9.62
CA SER A 158 -15.55 -7.02 -9.55
C SER A 158 -15.56 -5.58 -10.08
N ARG A 159 -16.61 -5.23 -10.81
CA ARG A 159 -16.87 -3.84 -11.24
C ARG A 159 -17.54 -2.99 -10.14
N SER A 160 -18.21 -3.62 -9.18
CA SER A 160 -18.98 -2.91 -8.14
C SER A 160 -18.22 -2.75 -6.82
N ILE A 161 -17.24 -3.61 -6.54
CA ILE A 161 -16.51 -3.62 -5.27
C ILE A 161 -15.02 -3.49 -5.56
N ILE A 162 -14.46 -2.30 -5.30
CA ILE A 162 -13.04 -1.97 -5.53
C ILE A 162 -12.09 -2.93 -4.81
N GLY A 163 -12.49 -3.40 -3.64
CA GLY A 163 -11.67 -4.28 -2.81
C GLY A 163 -11.55 -5.72 -3.28
N GLN A 164 -12.38 -6.18 -4.22
CA GLN A 164 -12.26 -7.54 -4.77
C GLN A 164 -11.16 -7.61 -5.81
N ILE A 165 -9.97 -7.99 -5.36
CA ILE A 165 -8.75 -8.03 -6.15
C ILE A 165 -8.12 -9.42 -6.12
N TYR A 166 -7.36 -9.73 -7.17
CA TYR A 166 -6.58 -10.94 -7.31
C TYR A 166 -5.15 -10.59 -7.74
N VAL A 167 -4.17 -11.13 -7.01
CA VAL A 167 -2.73 -10.91 -7.31
C VAL A 167 -2.09 -12.28 -7.55
N PRO A 168 -1.90 -12.71 -8.82
CA PRO A 168 -1.45 -14.07 -9.16
C PRO A 168 -0.14 -14.46 -8.49
N ILE A 169 0.85 -13.58 -8.51
CA ILE A 169 2.18 -13.83 -7.93
C ILE A 169 2.08 -14.12 -6.43
N ILE A 170 1.28 -13.35 -5.71
CA ILE A 170 1.07 -13.53 -4.27
C ILE A 170 0.31 -14.83 -3.99
N ASN A 171 -0.63 -15.21 -4.84
CA ASN A 171 -1.35 -16.47 -4.68
C ASN A 171 -0.41 -17.68 -4.76
N TYR A 172 0.46 -17.73 -5.77
CA TYR A 172 1.47 -18.79 -5.89
C TYR A 172 2.51 -18.75 -4.77
N PHE A 173 2.91 -17.57 -4.34
CA PHE A 173 3.82 -17.40 -3.21
C PHE A 173 3.22 -17.93 -1.91
N LEU A 174 1.96 -17.61 -1.61
CA LEU A 174 1.23 -18.13 -0.45
C LEU A 174 1.10 -19.65 -0.51
N LEU A 175 0.81 -20.22 -1.68
CA LEU A 175 0.76 -21.67 -1.86
C LEU A 175 2.12 -22.31 -1.54
N ALA A 176 3.19 -21.82 -2.13
CA ALA A 176 4.54 -22.33 -1.91
C ALA A 176 4.95 -22.22 -0.42
N LEU A 177 4.68 -21.09 0.22
CA LEU A 177 5.00 -20.86 1.62
C LEU A 177 4.17 -21.77 2.54
N THR A 178 2.88 -21.96 2.27
CA THR A 178 2.00 -22.88 3.03
C THR A 178 2.49 -24.32 2.94
N LEU A 179 2.86 -24.77 1.75
CA LEU A 179 3.43 -26.12 1.55
C LEU A 179 4.77 -26.26 2.29
N ALA A 180 5.64 -25.26 2.21
CA ALA A 180 6.92 -25.29 2.92
C ALA A 180 6.76 -25.35 4.44
N VAL A 181 5.83 -24.58 5.00
CA VAL A 181 5.50 -24.59 6.44
C VAL A 181 4.90 -25.93 6.85
N MET A 182 3.99 -26.48 6.05
CA MET A 182 3.35 -27.78 6.33
C MET A 182 4.37 -28.93 6.33
N ILE A 183 5.25 -28.97 5.33
CA ILE A 183 6.31 -30.00 5.23
C ILE A 183 7.35 -29.82 6.34
N GLY A 184 7.69 -28.58 6.68
CA GLY A 184 8.70 -28.28 7.70
C GLY A 184 8.26 -28.61 9.12
N PHE A 185 7.01 -28.31 9.46
CA PHE A 185 6.51 -28.52 10.83
C PHE A 185 5.96 -29.94 11.10
N GLN A 186 5.30 -30.53 10.13
CA GLN A 186 4.69 -31.89 10.19
C GLN A 186 3.62 -32.10 11.28
N THR A 187 3.57 -31.23 12.29
CA THR A 187 2.64 -31.31 13.43
C THR A 187 1.82 -30.04 13.56
N SER A 188 0.52 -30.20 13.86
CA SER A 188 -0.42 -29.08 14.06
C SER A 188 0.00 -28.16 15.22
N ASP A 189 0.56 -28.73 16.28
CA ASP A 189 0.95 -27.98 17.48
C ASP A 189 2.03 -26.93 17.18
N ARG A 190 3.05 -27.30 16.38
CA ARG A 190 4.11 -26.35 15.99
C ARG A 190 3.60 -25.21 15.12
N ILE A 191 2.63 -25.50 14.23
CA ILE A 191 1.98 -24.47 13.41
C ILE A 191 1.18 -23.51 14.30
N THR A 192 0.46 -24.05 15.28
CA THR A 192 -0.29 -23.26 16.27
C THR A 192 0.64 -22.38 17.12
N ASP A 193 1.80 -22.89 17.47
CA ASP A 193 2.82 -22.14 18.22
C ASP A 193 3.37 -20.95 17.41
N ALA A 194 3.67 -21.17 16.12
CA ALA A 194 4.09 -20.09 15.21
C ALA A 194 2.99 -19.04 15.04
N TYR A 195 1.74 -19.46 14.86
CA TYR A 195 0.58 -18.58 14.78
C TYR A 195 0.43 -17.72 16.04
N GLY A 196 0.56 -18.31 17.23
CA GLY A 196 0.45 -17.60 18.50
C GLY A 196 1.44 -16.45 18.64
N VAL A 197 2.71 -16.67 18.31
CA VAL A 197 3.74 -15.62 18.35
C VAL A 197 3.44 -14.51 17.35
N THR A 198 2.95 -14.87 16.15
CA THR A 198 2.60 -13.89 15.10
C THR A 198 1.46 -12.99 15.54
N VAL A 199 0.35 -13.57 16.04
CA VAL A 199 -0.84 -12.80 16.42
C VAL A 199 -0.57 -11.89 17.60
N CYS A 200 0.14 -12.36 18.62
CA CYS A 200 0.50 -11.50 19.76
C CYS A 200 1.42 -10.35 19.37
N SER A 201 2.37 -10.60 18.46
CA SER A 201 3.22 -9.53 17.91
C SER A 201 2.39 -8.49 17.15
N LEU A 202 1.42 -8.94 16.34
CA LEU A 202 0.50 -8.08 15.61
C LEU A 202 -0.34 -7.21 16.56
N MET A 203 -0.85 -7.78 17.66
CA MET A 203 -1.64 -7.04 18.66
C MET A 203 -0.84 -5.89 19.27
N ILE A 204 0.40 -6.16 19.70
CA ILE A 204 1.29 -5.11 20.26
C ILE A 204 1.51 -3.98 19.24
N ILE A 205 1.86 -4.33 18.00
CA ILE A 205 2.10 -3.34 16.93
C ILE A 205 0.83 -2.52 16.69
N THR A 206 -0.33 -3.18 16.58
CA THR A 206 -1.61 -2.51 16.34
C THR A 206 -1.98 -1.57 17.49
N THR A 207 -1.79 -1.98 18.74
CA THR A 207 -2.07 -1.15 19.92
C THR A 207 -1.17 0.08 19.95
N ILE A 208 0.13 -0.08 19.65
CA ILE A 208 1.08 1.05 19.58
C ILE A 208 0.68 2.02 18.47
N LEU A 209 0.42 1.51 17.23
CA LEU A 209 0.01 2.35 16.11
C LEU A 209 -1.30 3.08 16.39
N TYR A 210 -2.25 2.43 17.06
CA TYR A 210 -3.52 3.06 17.44
C TYR A 210 -3.33 4.18 18.47
N MET A 211 -2.45 3.99 19.46
CA MET A 211 -2.05 5.05 20.39
C MET A 211 -1.44 6.25 19.65
N MET A 212 -0.61 6.00 18.63
CA MET A 212 -0.03 7.06 17.80
C MET A 212 -1.13 7.81 17.01
N VAL A 213 -2.09 7.10 16.44
CA VAL A 213 -3.23 7.71 15.73
C VAL A 213 -4.08 8.58 16.66
N ILE A 214 -4.40 8.10 17.87
CA ILE A 214 -5.13 8.88 18.88
C ILE A 214 -4.40 10.20 19.18
N ARG A 215 -3.07 10.15 19.34
CA ARG A 215 -2.28 11.32 19.75
C ARG A 215 -2.02 12.30 18.60
N TRP A 216 -1.61 11.80 17.44
CA TRP A 216 -1.10 12.65 16.36
C TRP A 216 -2.12 12.93 15.26
N THR A 217 -3.02 11.98 14.96
CA THR A 217 -4.03 12.16 13.91
C THR A 217 -5.32 12.75 14.47
N TRP A 218 -5.81 12.18 15.56
CA TRP A 218 -7.06 12.64 16.18
C TRP A 218 -6.86 13.78 17.20
N LEU A 219 -5.61 14.11 17.53
CA LEU A 219 -5.22 15.20 18.44
C LEU A 219 -5.92 15.11 19.81
N LYS A 220 -6.21 13.90 20.28
CA LYS A 220 -6.89 13.67 21.56
C LYS A 220 -5.94 13.85 22.74
N PRO A 221 -6.47 14.17 23.95
CA PRO A 221 -5.66 14.38 25.15
C PRO A 221 -4.89 13.13 25.56
N ILE A 222 -3.74 13.33 26.20
CA ILE A 222 -2.79 12.26 26.55
C ILE A 222 -3.37 11.23 27.54
N TRP A 223 -4.35 11.62 28.38
CA TRP A 223 -4.98 10.68 29.32
C TRP A 223 -5.71 9.53 28.60
N LEU A 224 -6.27 9.79 27.39
CA LEU A 224 -6.89 8.76 26.57
C LEU A 224 -5.84 7.77 26.02
N VAL A 225 -4.66 8.28 25.67
CA VAL A 225 -3.53 7.44 25.26
C VAL A 225 -3.06 6.57 26.44
N ALA A 226 -2.98 7.14 27.65
CA ALA A 226 -2.62 6.41 28.85
C ALA A 226 -3.64 5.31 29.20
N LEU A 227 -4.94 5.56 28.99
CA LEU A 227 -5.99 4.54 29.13
C LEU A 227 -5.76 3.36 28.17
N PHE A 228 -5.40 3.63 26.90
CA PHE A 228 -5.01 2.60 25.95
C PHE A 228 -3.70 1.90 26.32
N GLY A 229 -2.83 2.55 27.06
CA GLY A 229 -1.61 1.93 27.61
C GLY A 229 -1.88 0.72 28.51
N ILE A 230 -3.06 0.63 29.14
CA ILE A 230 -3.48 -0.54 29.92
C ILE A 230 -3.60 -1.77 29.01
N PHE A 231 -4.19 -1.60 27.81
CA PHE A 231 -4.28 -2.70 26.83
C PHE A 231 -2.89 -3.11 26.36
N LEU A 232 -1.97 -2.17 26.14
CA LEU A 232 -0.59 -2.49 25.79
C LEU A 232 0.10 -3.34 26.88
N ILE A 233 -0.15 -3.08 28.14
CA ILE A 233 0.40 -3.89 29.25
C ILE A 233 -0.16 -5.31 29.20
N ILE A 234 -1.46 -5.47 28.91
CA ILE A 234 -2.10 -6.78 28.75
C ILE A 234 -1.50 -7.52 27.55
N ASP A 235 -1.33 -6.83 26.40
CA ASP A 235 -0.75 -7.41 25.18
C ASP A 235 0.70 -7.86 25.44
N LEU A 236 1.51 -7.06 26.13
CA LEU A 236 2.89 -7.41 26.50
C LEU A 236 2.93 -8.61 27.46
N TYR A 237 2.01 -8.69 28.40
CA TYR A 237 1.92 -9.80 29.34
C TYR A 237 1.56 -11.11 28.63
N THR A 238 0.58 -11.09 27.75
CA THR A 238 0.18 -12.26 26.93
C THR A 238 1.28 -12.67 25.94
N PHE A 239 1.95 -11.69 25.33
CA PHE A 239 3.10 -11.95 24.48
C PHE A 239 4.25 -12.62 25.23
N ALA A 240 4.59 -12.12 26.43
CA ALA A 240 5.63 -12.73 27.26
C ALA A 240 5.29 -14.18 27.62
N ALA A 241 4.01 -14.48 27.92
CA ALA A 241 3.56 -15.84 28.22
C ALA A 241 3.70 -16.78 27.02
N ILE A 242 3.30 -16.33 25.83
CA ILE A 242 3.40 -17.12 24.58
C ILE A 242 4.85 -17.25 24.15
N TYR A 243 5.63 -16.18 24.19
CA TYR A 243 7.03 -16.20 23.83
C TYR A 243 7.83 -17.20 24.68
N ALA A 244 7.63 -17.16 26.01
CA ALA A 244 8.33 -18.06 26.93
C ALA A 244 8.02 -19.53 26.70
N THR A 245 6.83 -19.87 26.17
CA THR A 245 6.39 -21.25 26.01
C THR A 245 6.53 -21.76 24.57
N LYS A 246 6.38 -20.88 23.57
CA LYS A 246 6.15 -21.27 22.17
C LYS A 246 7.29 -20.91 21.19
N ILE A 247 8.26 -20.09 21.62
CA ILE A 247 9.34 -19.66 20.72
C ILE A 247 10.20 -20.84 20.25
N ASN A 248 10.56 -21.74 21.16
CA ASN A 248 11.46 -22.86 20.87
C ASN A 248 10.76 -23.99 20.09
N THR A 249 9.44 -24.11 20.19
CA THR A 249 8.66 -25.21 19.59
C THR A 249 8.23 -24.93 18.14
N GLY A 250 8.20 -23.65 17.72
CA GLY A 250 7.80 -23.29 16.36
C GLY A 250 7.74 -21.78 16.10
N GLY A 251 7.63 -20.97 17.14
CA GLY A 251 7.43 -19.52 17.03
C GLY A 251 8.56 -18.76 16.31
N TRP A 252 9.79 -19.27 16.36
CA TRP A 252 10.94 -18.65 15.69
C TRP A 252 10.80 -18.55 14.17
N VAL A 253 10.08 -19.50 13.53
CA VAL A 253 9.85 -19.48 12.07
C VAL A 253 9.04 -18.26 11.65
N ALA A 254 8.01 -17.91 12.43
CA ALA A 254 7.21 -16.72 12.18
C ALA A 254 8.05 -15.45 12.18
N ILE A 255 9.02 -15.34 13.10
CA ILE A 255 9.92 -14.20 13.20
C ILE A 255 10.82 -14.12 11.98
N ILE A 256 11.37 -15.25 11.49
CA ILE A 256 12.21 -15.28 10.28
C ILE A 256 11.41 -14.85 9.06
N ILE A 257 10.19 -15.35 8.88
CA ILE A 257 9.32 -14.97 7.76
C ILE A 257 9.02 -13.45 7.83
N ALA A 258 8.61 -12.95 8.99
CA ALA A 258 8.32 -11.53 9.17
C ALA A 258 9.56 -10.65 8.89
N PHE A 259 10.73 -11.05 9.37
CA PHE A 259 11.98 -10.31 9.14
C PHE A 259 12.41 -10.32 7.68
N SER A 260 12.25 -11.44 6.96
CA SER A 260 12.56 -11.51 5.53
C SER A 260 11.64 -10.62 4.70
N LEU A 261 10.33 -10.61 5.00
CA LEU A 261 9.36 -9.71 4.35
C LEU A 261 9.62 -8.24 4.70
N PHE A 262 10.05 -7.95 5.94
CA PHE A 262 10.44 -6.60 6.33
C PHE A 262 11.66 -6.12 5.54
N ILE A 263 12.73 -6.95 5.40
CA ILE A 263 13.90 -6.59 4.59
C ILE A 263 13.50 -6.33 3.14
N PHE A 264 12.63 -7.15 2.59
CA PHE A 264 12.12 -6.99 1.22
C PHE A 264 11.40 -5.64 1.04
N SER A 265 10.42 -5.35 1.89
CA SER A 265 9.64 -4.10 1.84
C SER A 265 10.50 -2.87 2.13
N PHE A 266 11.40 -2.96 3.12
CA PHE A 266 12.32 -1.88 3.47
C PHE A 266 13.29 -1.58 2.32
N SER A 267 13.82 -2.62 1.66
CA SER A 267 14.75 -2.47 0.52
C SER A 267 14.07 -1.75 -0.63
N TRP A 268 12.82 -2.11 -0.94
CA TRP A 268 12.04 -1.45 -1.98
C TRP A 268 11.76 0.01 -1.65
N PHE A 269 11.23 0.28 -0.47
CA PHE A 269 10.91 1.65 -0.02
C PHE A 269 12.15 2.53 0.03
N TYR A 270 13.23 2.04 0.64
CA TYR A 270 14.49 2.78 0.75
C TYR A 270 15.09 3.09 -0.62
N GLY A 271 15.13 2.08 -1.52
CA GLY A 271 15.63 2.25 -2.87
C GLY A 271 14.83 3.26 -3.69
N ASN A 272 13.49 3.14 -3.66
CA ASN A 272 12.59 4.04 -4.37
C ASN A 272 12.71 5.50 -3.86
N THR A 273 12.78 5.68 -2.55
CA THR A 273 12.97 7.01 -1.94
C THR A 273 14.34 7.61 -2.33
N ARG A 274 15.39 6.81 -2.34
CA ARG A 274 16.73 7.24 -2.76
C ARG A 274 16.79 7.60 -4.23
N LEU A 275 16.14 6.80 -5.08
CA LEU A 275 16.06 7.08 -6.51
C LEU A 275 15.29 8.38 -6.77
N LYS A 276 14.12 8.57 -6.18
CA LYS A 276 13.36 9.82 -6.28
C LYS A 276 14.19 11.02 -5.85
N HIS A 277 14.89 10.93 -4.72
CA HIS A 277 15.75 12.01 -4.23
C HIS A 277 16.94 12.29 -5.16
N TYR A 278 17.56 11.25 -5.72
CA TYR A 278 18.67 11.39 -6.69
C TYR A 278 18.20 12.06 -7.97
N LEU A 279 17.08 11.61 -8.52
CA LEU A 279 16.48 12.22 -9.72
C LEU A 279 16.12 13.70 -9.48
N PHE A 280 15.49 14.00 -8.36
CA PHE A 280 15.16 15.39 -8.00
C PHE A 280 16.38 16.28 -7.85
N LYS A 281 17.49 15.77 -7.28
CA LYS A 281 18.70 16.55 -7.05
C LYS A 281 19.54 16.76 -8.31
N ASN A 282 19.69 15.71 -9.13
CA ASN A 282 20.65 15.69 -10.23
C ASN A 282 20.01 15.92 -11.60
N CYS A 283 18.71 15.69 -11.73
CA CYS A 283 17.98 15.96 -12.96
C CYS A 283 17.36 17.35 -12.84
N LYS A 284 17.96 18.34 -13.50
CA LYS A 284 17.34 19.66 -13.67
C LYS A 284 16.17 19.47 -14.63
N THR A 285 14.98 19.31 -14.09
CA THR A 285 13.74 19.30 -14.88
C THR A 285 13.28 20.74 -15.04
N ASN A 286 13.21 21.21 -16.26
CA ASN A 286 12.69 22.53 -16.58
C ASN A 286 11.16 22.50 -16.51
N LEU A 287 10.53 23.61 -16.21
CA LEU A 287 9.10 23.77 -16.43
C LEU A 287 8.79 23.60 -17.92
N ILE A 288 7.69 22.95 -18.26
CA ILE A 288 7.28 22.77 -19.68
C ILE A 288 7.12 24.12 -20.37
N GLU A 289 6.65 25.13 -19.65
CA GLU A 289 6.55 26.53 -20.12
C GLU A 289 7.92 27.14 -20.50
N ASP A 290 8.95 26.92 -19.68
CA ASP A 290 10.30 27.39 -19.95
C ASP A 290 10.90 26.69 -21.17
N LEU A 291 10.58 25.42 -21.37
CA LEU A 291 10.98 24.66 -22.55
C LEU A 291 10.36 25.22 -23.82
N SER A 292 9.07 25.53 -23.81
CA SER A 292 8.36 26.14 -24.93
C SER A 292 9.02 27.45 -25.37
N ASN A 293 9.43 28.27 -24.39
CA ASN A 293 10.16 29.52 -24.66
C ASN A 293 11.57 29.26 -25.23
N GLN A 294 12.30 28.26 -24.71
CA GLN A 294 13.64 27.88 -25.21
C GLN A 294 13.64 27.35 -26.65
N LEU A 295 12.60 26.59 -27.02
CA LEU A 295 12.42 26.06 -28.36
C LEU A 295 11.87 27.09 -29.37
N GLY A 296 11.54 28.30 -28.90
CA GLY A 296 11.03 29.37 -29.75
C GLY A 296 9.58 29.17 -30.20
N LEU A 297 8.86 28.27 -29.59
CA LEU A 297 7.47 27.92 -29.87
C LEU A 297 6.55 28.81 -29.05
N LYS A 298 6.48 30.12 -29.38
CA LYS A 298 5.56 31.05 -28.74
C LYS A 298 4.12 30.73 -29.16
N GLY A 299 3.32 30.28 -28.26
CA GLY A 299 1.89 30.03 -28.48
C GLY A 299 1.10 30.22 -27.19
N PHE A 300 -0.13 30.64 -27.35
CA PHE A 300 -1.09 30.92 -26.28
C PHE A 300 -1.37 29.71 -25.42
N ASP A 301 -1.44 29.90 -24.08
CA ASP A 301 -2.09 28.96 -23.16
C ASP A 301 -3.58 28.90 -23.48
N CYS A 302 -3.99 27.85 -24.22
CA CYS A 302 -5.39 27.49 -24.34
C CYS A 302 -5.64 26.21 -23.57
N LEU A 303 -6.30 26.34 -22.42
CA LEU A 303 -7.02 25.24 -21.80
C LEU A 303 -8.15 24.83 -22.73
N LEU A 304 -7.98 23.76 -23.47
CA LEU A 304 -9.06 23.13 -24.23
C LEU A 304 -9.91 22.34 -23.25
N ASN A 305 -10.94 22.99 -22.74
CA ASN A 305 -12.04 22.51 -21.91
C ASN A 305 -11.75 21.95 -20.50
N GLY A 306 -12.35 22.59 -19.51
CA GLY A 306 -12.94 21.90 -18.34
C GLY A 306 -12.32 22.14 -16.97
N ASP A 307 -11.89 23.38 -16.61
CA ASP A 307 -11.54 23.68 -15.20
C ASP A 307 -12.74 24.11 -14.32
N GLU A 308 -13.97 24.01 -14.80
CA GLU A 308 -15.16 24.21 -13.95
C GLU A 308 -16.12 23.04 -14.10
N GLN A 309 -16.22 22.19 -13.08
CA GLN A 309 -17.20 21.12 -12.87
C GLN A 309 -16.79 19.67 -13.24
N SER A 310 -15.73 19.19 -12.68
CA SER A 310 -15.73 17.76 -12.32
C SER A 310 -15.09 17.57 -10.94
N ASN A 311 -15.93 17.48 -9.91
CA ASN A 311 -15.62 16.86 -8.62
C ASN A 311 -15.41 15.34 -8.84
N ILE A 312 -14.53 14.98 -9.77
CA ILE A 312 -13.95 13.62 -9.79
C ILE A 312 -12.98 13.60 -8.62
N ILE A 313 -13.32 12.83 -7.61
CA ILE A 313 -12.47 12.60 -6.45
C ILE A 313 -11.22 11.86 -6.93
N LEU A 314 -10.27 12.62 -7.44
CA LEU A 314 -8.91 12.16 -7.69
C LEU A 314 -8.21 12.04 -6.33
N THR A 315 -7.53 10.96 -6.10
CA THR A 315 -6.65 10.82 -4.93
C THR A 315 -5.45 11.74 -5.10
N ASN A 316 -5.57 12.97 -4.59
CA ASN A 316 -4.49 13.95 -4.54
C ASN A 316 -3.64 13.75 -3.28
N ASP A 317 -3.02 12.59 -3.07
CA ASP A 317 -2.21 12.42 -1.85
C ASP A 317 -0.70 12.58 -2.06
N ASP A 318 -0.20 12.58 -3.32
CA ASP A 318 1.24 12.60 -3.56
C ASP A 318 1.82 13.93 -4.11
N ASP A 319 1.01 14.80 -4.76
CA ASP A 319 1.53 16.03 -5.38
C ASP A 319 1.59 17.23 -4.41
N ASP A 320 0.84 17.22 -3.31
CA ASP A 320 0.78 18.36 -2.36
C ASP A 320 2.02 18.45 -1.44
N ASP A 321 2.72 17.36 -1.20
CA ASP A 321 3.93 17.36 -0.36
C ASP A 321 5.15 17.93 -1.09
N ASP A 322 5.26 17.76 -2.40
CA ASP A 322 6.33 18.36 -3.20
C ASP A 322 6.12 19.87 -3.39
N ASP A 323 4.88 20.33 -3.54
CA ASP A 323 4.55 21.76 -3.64
C ASP A 323 4.73 22.49 -2.29
N ARG A 324 4.45 21.83 -1.16
CA ARG A 324 4.74 22.34 0.19
C ARG A 324 6.24 22.37 0.49
N ARG A 325 7.02 21.41 0.00
CA ARG A 325 8.48 21.40 0.15
C ARG A 325 9.14 22.47 -0.71
N LEU A 326 8.69 22.67 -1.95
CA LEU A 326 9.16 23.75 -2.82
C LEU A 326 8.82 25.14 -2.25
N LYS A 327 7.61 25.34 -1.74
CA LYS A 327 7.21 26.60 -1.04
C LYS A 327 8.01 26.81 0.24
N LYS A 328 8.31 25.77 1.01
CA LYS A 328 9.15 25.83 2.21
C LYS A 328 10.62 26.14 1.88
N THR A 329 11.15 25.55 0.81
CA THR A 329 12.52 25.77 0.35
C THR A 329 12.68 27.19 -0.23
N ASN A 330 11.72 27.66 -1.01
CA ASN A 330 11.69 29.04 -1.52
C ASN A 330 11.47 30.05 -0.40
N LYS A 331 10.61 29.77 0.58
CA LYS A 331 10.42 30.63 1.75
C LYS A 331 11.67 30.71 2.64
N LYS A 332 12.40 29.58 2.79
CA LYS A 332 13.71 29.57 3.48
C LYS A 332 14.78 30.31 2.70
N ARG A 333 14.77 30.23 1.35
CA ARG A 333 15.71 30.94 0.49
C ARG A 333 15.43 32.43 0.50
N ILE A 334 14.17 32.85 0.51
CA ILE A 334 13.75 34.24 0.67
C ILE A 334 14.06 34.77 2.08
N GLN A 335 13.90 33.97 3.13
CA GLN A 335 14.29 34.33 4.49
C GLN A 335 15.81 34.43 4.66
N LEU A 336 16.60 33.57 4.02
CA LEU A 336 18.07 33.67 4.02
C LEU A 336 18.56 34.90 3.25
N ILE A 337 17.92 35.26 2.15
CA ILE A 337 18.22 36.48 1.41
C ILE A 337 17.84 37.72 2.23
N ASN A 338 16.74 37.67 2.98
CA ASN A 338 16.29 38.75 3.84
C ASN A 338 17.05 38.87 5.18
N SER A 339 17.69 37.78 5.65
CA SER A 339 18.52 37.82 6.88
C SER A 339 19.95 38.28 6.67
N GLU A 340 20.44 38.35 5.41
CA GLU A 340 21.75 38.92 5.07
C GLU A 340 21.68 40.45 4.80
N HIS A 341 20.50 41.09 4.85
CA HIS A 341 20.31 42.51 4.61
C HIS A 341 19.64 43.23 5.78
N GLU A 342 20.06 43.00 7.01
CA GLU A 342 19.85 43.98 8.09
C GLU A 342 21.10 44.88 8.21
N GLN A 343 21.13 45.97 7.42
CA GLN A 343 21.94 47.15 7.66
C GLN A 343 21.09 48.42 7.55
N PRO A 344 21.53 49.55 8.13
CA PRO A 344 20.66 50.55 8.76
C PRO A 344 19.96 51.54 7.80
N LYS A 345 18.96 52.22 8.34
CA LYS A 345 17.89 52.99 7.71
C LYS A 345 18.24 54.24 6.86
N ASP A 346 19.41 54.34 6.20
CA ASP A 346 19.77 55.56 5.46
C ASP A 346 20.12 55.35 3.97
N SER A 347 19.60 54.29 3.32
CA SER A 347 19.93 53.99 1.92
C SER A 347 18.76 53.65 0.99
N ILE A 348 17.58 54.26 1.19
CA ILE A 348 16.41 53.99 0.34
C ILE A 348 16.56 54.54 -1.10
N SER A 349 17.41 55.55 -1.32
CA SER A 349 17.63 56.13 -2.65
C SER A 349 18.63 55.36 -3.55
N ILE A 350 19.39 54.42 -2.98
CA ILE A 350 20.40 53.66 -3.74
C ILE A 350 19.82 52.33 -4.27
N VAL A 351 18.79 51.79 -3.61
CA VAL A 351 18.18 50.51 -4.00
C VAL A 351 17.29 50.64 -5.24
N GLU A 352 16.60 51.78 -5.41
CA GLU A 352 15.82 52.03 -6.63
C GLU A 352 16.69 52.22 -7.88
N ASN A 353 17.85 52.85 -7.73
CA ASN A 353 18.79 53.00 -8.84
C ASN A 353 19.54 51.71 -9.19
N LEU A 354 19.71 50.76 -8.25
CA LEU A 354 20.30 49.45 -8.51
C LEU A 354 19.30 48.48 -9.17
N GLN A 355 18.01 48.55 -8.85
CA GLN A 355 16.99 47.74 -9.52
C GLN A 355 16.76 48.18 -10.96
N THR A 356 16.83 49.47 -11.26
CA THR A 356 16.73 49.97 -12.63
C THR A 356 17.98 49.71 -13.46
N SER A 357 19.17 49.69 -12.87
CA SER A 357 20.40 49.38 -13.59
C SER A 357 20.55 47.85 -13.85
N ILE A 358 20.07 46.98 -12.93
CA ILE A 358 20.09 45.53 -13.13
C ILE A 358 19.06 45.07 -14.18
N SER A 359 17.93 45.77 -14.31
CA SER A 359 16.93 45.46 -15.33
C SER A 359 17.33 45.92 -16.75
N VAL A 360 18.23 46.90 -16.87
CA VAL A 360 18.70 47.43 -18.17
C VAL A 360 19.95 46.69 -18.65
N GLU A 361 20.85 46.23 -17.76
CA GLU A 361 22.02 45.45 -18.15
C GLU A 361 21.71 44.00 -18.51
N ASN A 362 20.60 43.43 -18.02
CA ASN A 362 20.16 42.09 -18.43
C ASN A 362 19.52 42.02 -19.82
N VAL A 363 19.30 43.13 -20.48
CA VAL A 363 18.70 43.15 -21.84
C VAL A 363 19.79 43.19 -22.93
N GLU A 364 21.02 43.60 -22.64
CA GLU A 364 22.08 43.69 -23.66
C GLU A 364 23.22 42.67 -23.52
N GLY A 365 23.28 41.87 -22.46
CA GLY A 365 24.43 40.98 -22.18
C GLY A 365 24.17 39.50 -22.20
N SER A 366 22.96 39.02 -22.25
CA SER A 366 22.68 37.58 -22.42
C SER A 366 22.68 37.23 -23.92
N ASN A 367 23.84 36.97 -24.47
CA ASN A 367 23.98 36.04 -25.58
C ASN A 367 23.39 34.67 -25.10
N LEU A 368 22.06 34.59 -25.05
CA LEU A 368 21.33 33.32 -25.13
C LEU A 368 21.81 32.70 -26.43
N ILE A 369 22.81 31.85 -26.34
CA ILE A 369 23.19 30.95 -27.41
C ILE A 369 21.88 30.20 -27.71
N LYS A 370 21.14 30.65 -28.75
CA LYS A 370 20.03 29.92 -29.33
C LYS A 370 20.64 28.58 -29.70
N LYS A 371 20.46 27.57 -28.84
CA LYS A 371 20.80 26.20 -29.18
C LYS A 371 19.94 25.85 -30.39
N ASN A 372 20.52 25.84 -31.57
CA ASN A 372 19.83 25.41 -32.76
C ASN A 372 19.52 23.90 -32.62
N TYR A 373 18.28 23.58 -32.33
CA TYR A 373 17.78 22.20 -32.33
C TYR A 373 17.28 21.85 -33.72
N VAL A 374 17.55 20.62 -34.14
CA VAL A 374 17.05 20.08 -35.43
C VAL A 374 15.67 19.47 -35.19
N THR A 375 14.70 19.84 -35.99
CA THR A 375 13.36 19.23 -35.95
C THR A 375 13.36 17.96 -36.82
N ILE A 376 12.96 16.84 -36.24
CA ILE A 376 12.80 15.55 -36.88
C ILE A 376 11.30 15.35 -37.17
N ARG A 377 10.96 14.95 -38.39
CA ARG A 377 9.57 14.63 -38.78
C ARG A 377 9.02 13.50 -37.89
N GLY A 378 7.74 13.62 -37.50
CA GLY A 378 7.00 12.63 -36.73
C GLY A 378 6.63 13.07 -35.31
N VAL A 379 5.99 12.15 -34.59
CA VAL A 379 5.46 12.37 -33.27
C VAL A 379 6.32 11.65 -32.21
N GLY A 380 6.84 12.40 -31.23
CA GLY A 380 7.54 11.84 -30.07
C GLY A 380 6.65 11.82 -28.84
N CYS A 381 6.29 10.66 -28.36
CA CYS A 381 5.49 10.47 -27.16
C CYS A 381 6.38 10.05 -25.98
N PHE A 382 6.52 10.91 -24.97
CA PHE A 382 7.33 10.70 -23.78
C PHE A 382 6.45 10.44 -22.56
N LEU A 383 6.60 9.28 -21.92
CA LEU A 383 5.87 9.03 -20.69
C LEU A 383 6.42 9.89 -19.54
N THR A 384 5.48 10.48 -18.79
CA THR A 384 5.78 11.33 -17.64
C THR A 384 4.93 10.97 -16.42
N THR A 385 5.45 11.26 -15.24
CA THR A 385 4.69 11.20 -13.99
C THR A 385 4.26 12.58 -13.50
N SER A 386 4.84 13.66 -14.05
CA SER A 386 4.59 15.04 -13.65
C SER A 386 3.64 15.75 -14.61
N LYS A 387 2.80 16.67 -14.10
CA LYS A 387 1.93 17.55 -14.90
C LYS A 387 2.60 18.87 -15.29
N LYS A 388 3.70 19.24 -14.62
CA LYS A 388 4.33 20.58 -14.75
C LYS A 388 5.75 20.52 -15.30
N PHE A 389 6.46 19.42 -15.05
CA PHE A 389 7.87 19.28 -15.38
C PHE A 389 8.09 18.38 -16.58
N THR A 390 9.10 18.72 -17.39
CA THR A 390 9.53 17.89 -18.51
C THR A 390 10.06 16.54 -18.04
N PRO A 391 9.76 15.44 -18.76
CA PRO A 391 10.35 14.14 -18.45
C PRO A 391 11.88 14.18 -18.60
N TYR A 392 12.60 13.60 -17.66
CA TYR A 392 14.06 13.47 -17.72
C TYR A 392 14.58 12.83 -19.01
N ILE A 393 13.82 11.86 -19.55
CA ILE A 393 14.12 11.21 -20.83
C ILE A 393 14.15 12.23 -21.96
N PHE A 394 13.17 13.14 -22.01
CA PHE A 394 13.12 14.16 -23.05
C PHE A 394 14.31 15.12 -22.94
N GLU A 395 14.64 15.58 -21.74
CA GLU A 395 15.79 16.48 -21.56
C GLU A 395 17.11 15.80 -21.92
N ASN A 396 17.29 14.53 -21.55
CA ASN A 396 18.46 13.76 -21.96
C ASN A 396 18.52 13.56 -23.48
N PHE A 397 17.39 13.23 -24.10
CA PHE A 397 17.28 13.10 -25.55
C PHE A 397 17.68 14.42 -26.21
N LEU A 398 17.05 15.51 -25.81
CA LEU A 398 17.31 16.84 -26.35
C LEU A 398 18.78 17.28 -26.19
N ASN A 399 19.39 17.03 -25.03
CA ASN A 399 20.79 17.40 -24.75
C ASN A 399 21.79 16.56 -25.53
N ARG A 400 21.48 15.28 -25.79
CA ARG A 400 22.39 14.35 -26.49
C ARG A 400 22.27 14.43 -28.00
N THR A 401 21.05 14.49 -28.52
CA THR A 401 20.80 14.49 -29.97
C THR A 401 20.77 15.89 -30.56
N ARG A 402 20.55 16.93 -29.74
CA ARG A 402 20.26 18.31 -30.18
C ARG A 402 19.12 18.37 -31.20
N ALA A 403 18.18 17.44 -31.10
CA ALA A 403 17.04 17.33 -31.99
C ALA A 403 15.76 17.06 -31.19
N HIS A 404 14.62 17.44 -31.73
CA HIS A 404 13.30 17.12 -31.21
C HIS A 404 12.37 16.73 -32.37
N GLN A 405 11.34 15.96 -32.06
CA GLN A 405 10.29 15.64 -33.03
C GLN A 405 9.44 16.88 -33.33
N GLU A 406 8.83 16.88 -34.50
CA GLU A 406 7.93 17.92 -34.95
C GLU A 406 6.79 18.15 -33.98
N ILE A 407 6.22 17.03 -33.45
CA ILE A 407 5.19 17.05 -32.43
C ILE A 407 5.72 16.29 -31.21
N VAL A 408 5.68 16.96 -30.04
CA VAL A 408 6.11 16.39 -28.77
C VAL A 408 4.91 16.23 -27.84
N ILE A 409 4.69 15.00 -27.38
CA ILE A 409 3.60 14.66 -26.47
C ILE A 409 4.17 14.14 -25.16
N PHE A 410 3.83 14.78 -24.05
CA PHE A 410 4.08 14.28 -22.70
C PHE A 410 2.84 13.56 -22.19
N LEU A 411 2.91 12.22 -22.11
CA LEU A 411 1.78 11.39 -21.75
C LEU A 411 1.87 10.95 -20.30
N LYS A 412 0.87 11.34 -19.48
CA LYS A 412 0.68 10.86 -18.12
C LYS A 412 -0.50 9.91 -18.04
N ILE A 413 -0.34 8.79 -17.34
CA ILE A 413 -1.41 7.83 -17.07
C ILE A 413 -1.78 7.90 -15.61
N GLU A 414 -3.05 8.12 -15.31
CA GLU A 414 -3.63 8.16 -13.97
C GLU A 414 -4.74 7.12 -13.83
N TYR A 415 -4.94 6.60 -12.62
CA TYR A 415 -6.04 5.67 -12.31
C TYR A 415 -7.04 6.34 -11.37
N ALA A 416 -8.30 6.34 -11.76
CA ALA A 416 -9.40 6.82 -10.93
C ALA A 416 -9.97 5.72 -10.03
N ARG A 417 -10.71 6.14 -9.00
CA ARG A 417 -11.44 5.22 -8.11
C ARG A 417 -12.76 4.68 -8.71
N MET A 418 -13.00 4.90 -9.99
CA MET A 418 -14.16 4.39 -10.72
C MET A 418 -13.78 3.14 -11.51
N PRO A 419 -14.71 2.20 -11.75
CA PRO A 419 -14.42 0.94 -12.43
C PRO A 419 -14.01 1.16 -13.90
N SER A 420 -14.68 2.04 -14.60
CA SER A 420 -14.40 2.44 -15.97
C SER A 420 -14.70 3.92 -16.14
N ILE A 421 -14.06 4.55 -17.11
CA ILE A 421 -14.24 5.96 -17.46
C ILE A 421 -14.69 6.02 -18.92
N ASP A 422 -15.70 6.82 -19.18
CA ASP A 422 -16.19 7.08 -20.51
C ASP A 422 -15.12 7.82 -21.33
N ASP A 423 -15.04 7.55 -22.63
CA ASP A 423 -14.00 8.10 -23.49
C ASP A 423 -13.98 9.62 -23.53
N ASP A 424 -15.13 10.28 -23.37
CA ASP A 424 -15.27 11.75 -23.33
C ASP A 424 -14.59 12.38 -22.11
N GLN A 425 -14.47 11.64 -21.00
CA GLN A 425 -13.87 12.10 -19.74
C GLN A 425 -12.47 11.54 -19.51
N ARG A 426 -11.99 10.71 -20.42
CA ARG A 426 -10.75 9.95 -20.29
C ARG A 426 -9.50 10.81 -20.43
N LEU A 427 -9.57 11.90 -21.20
CA LEU A 427 -8.41 12.69 -21.56
C LEU A 427 -8.50 14.14 -21.06
N ILE A 428 -7.38 14.63 -20.54
CA ILE A 428 -7.16 16.04 -20.28
C ILE A 428 -5.95 16.46 -21.10
N VAL A 429 -6.17 17.33 -22.08
CA VAL A 429 -5.12 17.81 -22.99
C VAL A 429 -4.78 19.26 -22.67
N ARG A 430 -3.48 19.55 -22.50
CA ARG A 430 -2.94 20.91 -22.34
C ARG A 430 -1.93 21.16 -23.45
N THR A 431 -2.00 22.32 -24.07
CA THR A 431 -1.07 22.73 -25.14
C THR A 431 -0.05 23.73 -24.58
N PHE A 432 1.22 23.50 -24.90
CA PHE A 432 2.33 24.40 -24.56
C PHE A 432 3.02 24.86 -25.86
N GLY A 433 2.45 25.86 -26.54
CA GLY A 433 2.89 26.27 -27.86
C GLY A 433 2.30 25.43 -29.01
N ASN A 434 2.78 25.62 -30.24
CA ASN A 434 2.12 25.06 -31.41
C ASN A 434 2.20 23.54 -31.54
N ASN A 435 3.25 22.88 -31.00
CA ASN A 435 3.53 21.46 -31.24
C ASN A 435 3.92 20.67 -29.97
N ILE A 436 3.71 21.23 -28.78
CA ILE A 436 3.98 20.54 -27.50
C ILE A 436 2.65 20.32 -26.79
N PHE A 437 2.34 19.07 -26.47
CA PHE A 437 1.10 18.66 -25.84
C PHE A 437 1.40 17.88 -24.56
N HIS A 438 0.64 18.15 -23.50
CA HIS A 438 0.62 17.33 -22.32
C HIS A 438 -0.75 16.64 -22.23
N ILE A 439 -0.77 15.32 -22.34
CA ILE A 439 -1.97 14.51 -22.30
C ILE A 439 -1.98 13.73 -20.99
N THR A 440 -3.00 13.96 -20.16
CA THR A 440 -3.26 13.11 -19.00
C THR A 440 -4.40 12.17 -19.36
N SER A 441 -4.13 10.87 -19.40
CA SER A 441 -5.13 9.85 -19.65
C SER A 441 -5.52 9.16 -18.35
N ILE A 442 -6.83 9.17 -18.05
CA ILE A 442 -7.39 8.65 -16.81
C ILE A 442 -8.10 7.32 -17.11
N PHE A 443 -7.74 6.28 -16.38
CA PHE A 443 -8.31 4.94 -16.51
C PHE A 443 -9.06 4.54 -15.25
N GLY A 444 -10.12 3.75 -15.42
CA GLY A 444 -10.77 3.08 -14.31
C GLY A 444 -9.93 1.92 -13.77
N TYR A 445 -10.16 1.55 -12.51
CA TYR A 445 -9.36 0.50 -11.85
C TYR A 445 -9.56 -0.92 -12.43
N VAL A 446 -10.62 -1.16 -13.21
CA VAL A 446 -10.87 -2.45 -13.92
C VAL A 446 -10.20 -2.50 -15.28
N GLU A 447 -9.84 -1.35 -15.84
CA GLU A 447 -9.27 -1.25 -17.18
C GLU A 447 -7.79 -1.63 -17.15
N THR A 448 -7.48 -2.86 -17.55
CA THR A 448 -6.10 -3.40 -17.48
C THR A 448 -5.34 -3.32 -18.82
N ASN A 449 -6.07 -3.23 -19.95
CA ASN A 449 -5.48 -3.21 -21.29
C ASN A 449 -5.36 -1.76 -21.78
N ILE A 450 -4.22 -1.14 -21.52
CA ILE A 450 -3.92 0.21 -21.98
C ILE A 450 -3.18 0.12 -23.31
N SER A 451 -3.81 0.59 -24.40
CA SER A 451 -3.15 0.80 -25.69
C SER A 451 -2.76 2.26 -25.81
N LEU A 452 -1.47 2.52 -25.94
CA LEU A 452 -0.95 3.89 -26.11
C LEU A 452 -1.44 4.53 -27.40
N PHE A 453 -1.57 3.75 -28.48
CA PHE A 453 -2.11 4.23 -29.76
C PHE A 453 -3.57 4.67 -29.63
N ASN A 454 -4.41 3.92 -28.91
CA ASN A 454 -5.80 4.31 -28.69
C ASN A 454 -5.94 5.63 -27.92
N ILE A 455 -5.04 5.90 -26.98
CA ILE A 455 -5.00 7.18 -26.25
C ILE A 455 -4.71 8.32 -27.23
N LEU A 456 -3.72 8.16 -28.09
CA LEU A 456 -3.33 9.18 -29.06
C LEU A 456 -4.42 9.39 -30.13
N TYR A 457 -5.03 8.31 -30.59
CA TYR A 457 -6.15 8.37 -31.52
C TYR A 457 -7.36 9.10 -30.93
N LEU A 458 -7.68 8.82 -29.67
CA LEU A 458 -8.75 9.51 -28.95
C LEU A 458 -8.42 11.00 -28.76
N ALA A 459 -7.16 11.35 -28.48
CA ALA A 459 -6.71 12.74 -28.39
C ALA A 459 -6.83 13.49 -29.74
N GLN A 460 -6.58 12.81 -30.85
CA GLN A 460 -6.81 13.37 -32.19
C GLN A 460 -8.30 13.62 -32.44
N GLN A 461 -9.16 12.65 -32.12
CA GLN A 461 -10.61 12.77 -32.34
C GLN A 461 -11.27 13.84 -31.50
N LEU A 462 -10.98 13.88 -30.18
CA LEU A 462 -11.68 14.76 -29.24
C LEU A 462 -11.09 16.18 -29.19
N TYR A 463 -9.77 16.31 -29.38
CA TYR A 463 -9.07 17.58 -29.15
C TYR A 463 -8.32 18.09 -30.38
N ASN A 464 -8.48 17.47 -31.54
CA ASN A 464 -7.81 17.84 -32.80
C ASN A 464 -6.27 17.98 -32.64
N VAL A 465 -5.64 17.14 -31.80
CA VAL A 465 -4.18 17.10 -31.71
C VAL A 465 -3.63 16.65 -33.05
N PRO A 466 -2.66 17.34 -33.68
CA PRO A 466 -2.20 17.05 -35.02
C PRO A 466 -1.31 15.78 -35.06
N ILE A 467 -1.91 14.62 -34.82
CA ILE A 467 -1.22 13.32 -34.80
C ILE A 467 -1.45 12.67 -36.18
N THR A 468 -0.40 12.09 -36.76
CA THR A 468 -0.50 11.32 -37.99
C THR A 468 -1.21 9.99 -37.73
N ASN A 469 -2.05 9.56 -38.69
CA ASN A 469 -2.71 8.26 -38.64
C ASN A 469 -1.76 7.09 -38.94
N ASP A 470 -0.53 7.39 -39.33
CA ASP A 470 0.49 6.37 -39.58
C ASP A 470 1.24 6.05 -38.28
N GLU A 471 1.00 4.85 -37.75
CA GLU A 471 1.65 4.36 -36.54
C GLU A 471 3.18 4.33 -36.66
N SER A 472 3.73 4.22 -37.86
CA SER A 472 5.18 4.20 -38.12
C SER A 472 5.88 5.55 -37.85
N GLU A 473 5.14 6.66 -37.89
CA GLU A 473 5.67 8.00 -37.58
C GLU A 473 5.62 8.34 -36.08
N ILE A 474 5.05 7.45 -35.23
CA ILE A 474 4.91 7.68 -33.81
C ILE A 474 6.00 6.92 -33.02
N THR A 475 6.85 7.63 -32.32
CA THR A 475 7.90 7.03 -31.49
C THR A 475 7.59 7.19 -30.00
N PHE A 476 7.49 6.06 -29.30
CA PHE A 476 7.29 6.05 -27.85
C PHE A 476 8.62 5.97 -27.11
N PHE A 477 8.84 6.91 -26.19
CA PHE A 477 10.01 6.94 -25.32
C PHE A 477 9.61 6.49 -23.90
N LEU A 478 10.03 5.28 -23.54
CA LEU A 478 9.75 4.69 -22.25
C LEU A 478 10.97 4.84 -21.32
N PRO A 479 10.77 5.20 -20.04
CA PRO A 479 11.86 5.24 -19.08
C PRO A 479 12.36 3.82 -18.80
N ASN A 480 13.59 3.53 -19.20
CA ASN A 480 14.30 2.33 -18.79
C ASN A 480 15.50 2.71 -17.95
N GLU A 481 15.37 2.55 -16.63
CA GLU A 481 16.37 2.95 -15.67
C GLU A 481 17.16 1.71 -15.22
N THR A 482 18.45 1.65 -15.55
CA THR A 482 19.39 0.69 -14.97
C THR A 482 20.07 1.31 -13.75
N ILE A 483 19.93 0.66 -12.60
CA ILE A 483 20.47 1.17 -11.35
C ILE A 483 21.78 0.44 -11.04
N HIS A 484 22.90 1.18 -11.06
CA HIS A 484 24.18 0.72 -10.58
C HIS A 484 24.44 1.26 -9.18
N VAL A 485 24.59 0.36 -8.21
CA VAL A 485 24.87 0.72 -6.82
C VAL A 485 26.37 0.92 -6.67
N ASN A 486 26.81 2.18 -6.56
CA ASN A 486 28.20 2.53 -6.29
C ASN A 486 28.32 3.10 -4.87
N THR A 487 28.90 2.33 -3.95
CA THR A 487 29.05 2.73 -2.55
C THR A 487 30.50 2.63 -2.12
N HIS A 488 31.03 3.71 -1.53
CA HIS A 488 32.38 3.77 -0.98
C HIS A 488 32.35 3.92 0.55
N GLY A 489 33.20 3.19 1.25
CA GLY A 489 33.40 3.27 2.70
C GLY A 489 32.80 2.11 3.51
N TRP A 490 33.28 1.91 4.75
CA TRP A 490 32.89 0.77 5.58
C TRP A 490 31.42 0.77 6.05
N LYS A 491 30.81 1.95 6.23
CA LYS A 491 29.37 2.09 6.48
C LYS A 491 28.50 1.85 5.23
N ALA A 492 29.13 1.75 4.08
CA ALA A 492 28.48 1.49 2.81
C ALA A 492 27.82 0.10 2.78
N TRP A 493 28.38 -0.88 3.50
CA TRP A 493 27.87 -2.25 3.53
C TRP A 493 26.40 -2.33 4.04
N LEU A 494 26.05 -1.60 5.10
CA LEU A 494 24.68 -1.55 5.61
C LEU A 494 23.68 -0.94 4.61
N ARG A 495 24.15 -0.07 3.72
CA ARG A 495 23.34 0.56 2.67
C ARG A 495 23.35 -0.25 1.37
N PHE A 496 24.38 -1.04 1.16
CA PHE A 496 24.56 -1.84 -0.05
C PHE A 496 23.50 -2.93 -0.18
N ILE A 497 23.23 -3.68 0.88
CA ILE A 497 22.27 -4.80 0.85
C ILE A 497 20.86 -4.34 0.41
N PRO A 498 20.23 -3.34 1.03
CA PRO A 498 18.91 -2.88 0.60
C PRO A 498 18.90 -2.33 -0.83
N LEU A 499 19.94 -1.59 -1.23
CA LEU A 499 20.03 -1.03 -2.58
C LEU A 499 20.30 -2.10 -3.64
N TYR A 500 21.07 -3.13 -3.31
CA TYR A 500 21.32 -4.26 -4.20
C TYR A 500 20.05 -5.08 -4.42
N ILE A 501 19.32 -5.40 -3.36
CA ILE A 501 18.00 -6.06 -3.45
C ILE A 501 17.06 -5.20 -4.29
N TYR A 502 17.02 -3.89 -4.06
CA TYR A 502 16.19 -2.96 -4.83
C TYR A 502 16.56 -2.98 -6.32
N SER A 503 17.84 -2.97 -6.67
CA SER A 503 18.28 -2.99 -8.08
C SER A 503 17.81 -4.26 -8.81
N ILE A 504 17.90 -5.42 -8.15
CA ILE A 504 17.37 -6.69 -8.70
C ILE A 504 15.85 -6.62 -8.86
N LEU A 505 15.14 -6.17 -7.85
CA LEU A 505 13.69 -6.05 -7.89
C LEU A 505 13.21 -5.08 -8.97
N LYS A 506 13.91 -3.97 -9.17
CA LYS A 506 13.59 -2.98 -10.21
C LYS A 506 13.84 -3.53 -11.62
N GLN A 507 14.85 -4.39 -11.79
CA GLN A 507 15.07 -5.09 -13.06
C GLN A 507 13.99 -6.13 -13.38
N LEU A 508 13.55 -6.87 -12.36
CA LEU A 508 12.47 -7.87 -12.51
C LEU A 508 11.10 -7.23 -12.72
N TYR A 509 10.87 -6.06 -12.13
CA TYR A 509 9.59 -5.34 -12.18
C TYR A 509 9.83 -3.87 -12.56
N PRO A 510 10.05 -3.56 -13.83
CA PRO A 510 10.40 -2.20 -14.28
C PRO A 510 9.28 -1.17 -14.14
N GLY A 511 8.09 -1.56 -13.71
CA GLY A 511 6.91 -0.68 -13.57
C GLY A 511 5.86 -0.98 -14.64
N ILE A 512 4.97 -0.07 -14.92
CA ILE A 512 3.70 -0.19 -15.64
C ILE A 512 3.75 -1.24 -16.77
N PRO A 513 2.89 -2.28 -16.76
CA PRO A 513 2.74 -3.20 -17.86
C PRO A 513 2.00 -2.46 -19.00
N LEU A 514 2.74 -1.68 -19.77
CA LEU A 514 2.23 -1.11 -21.00
C LEU A 514 2.27 -2.20 -22.06
N ASN A 515 1.12 -2.56 -22.60
CA ASN A 515 1.02 -3.43 -23.76
C ASN A 515 1.45 -2.61 -25.00
N VAL A 516 2.75 -2.32 -25.09
CA VAL A 516 3.34 -1.84 -26.33
C VAL A 516 3.53 -3.08 -27.19
N LYS A 517 2.61 -3.34 -28.12
CA LYS A 517 2.89 -4.29 -29.17
C LYS A 517 4.16 -3.79 -29.87
N SER A 518 5.27 -4.49 -29.65
CA SER A 518 6.44 -4.34 -30.48
C SER A 518 6.03 -4.76 -31.90
N VAL A 519 6.02 -3.83 -32.81
CA VAL A 519 6.00 -4.10 -34.25
C VAL A 519 7.30 -4.79 -34.61
#